data_942eecef47dd56291f7c9fdbcba6c2b0
#
_entry.id   942eecef47dd56291f7c9fdbcba6c2b0
#
_cell.length_a   1.000
_cell.length_b   1.000
_cell.length_c   1.000
_cell.angle_alpha   90.00
_cell.angle_beta   90.00
_cell.angle_gamma   90.00
#
_symmetry.space_group_name_H-M   'P 1'
#
loop_
_entity.id
_entity.type
_entity.pdbx_description
1 polymer ?
#
loop_
_entity_poly.entity_id
_entity_poly.type
_entity_poly.pdbx_seq_one_letter_code
_entity_poly.pdbx_strand_id
1 'polypeptide(L)'
;MKRRVDAVLLFTSSVIFFAALTLQARQRTGSVGIDFHELEREVVKELSTARTTPRSYASYVKEMRGYFYGKELRRPDDITILTKEGDAAVLEAIQFLESVKPLPALRLSHGMSQGAHDHVEVQGKSGTVGHGSIEGSQPWERISRYGTWKKMVGENIAYGQFRARDVVTSLIVDDGVPGRGHRQNIFNPNFRVVGTACGPHAIYGTMCVIIFAGEYIEKKK
;
A
#
# COMPACT_ATOMS: atom_id res chain seq x y z
N MET A 1 -9.78 -37.44 0.30
CA MET A 1 -8.44 -36.92 0.65
C MET A 1 -8.42 -35.42 0.39
N LYS A 2 -8.66 -34.61 1.41
CA LYS A 2 -8.58 -33.15 1.29
C LYS A 2 -7.11 -32.75 1.33
N ARG A 3 -6.53 -32.33 0.22
CA ARG A 3 -5.20 -31.70 0.20
C ARG A 3 -5.32 -30.37 0.94
N ARG A 4 -4.65 -30.26 2.08
CA ARG A 4 -4.42 -28.97 2.73
C ARG A 4 -3.52 -28.16 1.79
N VAL A 5 -4.00 -27.00 1.39
CA VAL A 5 -3.19 -26.01 0.69
C VAL A 5 -2.42 -25.29 1.79
N ASP A 6 -1.13 -25.58 1.91
CA ASP A 6 -0.26 -24.82 2.82
C ASP A 6 -0.12 -23.41 2.25
N ALA A 7 -0.87 -22.49 2.84
CA ALA A 7 -0.79 -21.08 2.52
C ALA A 7 0.48 -20.50 3.18
N VAL A 8 1.50 -20.21 2.39
CA VAL A 8 2.65 -19.45 2.86
C VAL A 8 2.21 -18.00 3.02
N LEU A 9 2.06 -17.59 4.27
CA LEU A 9 1.67 -16.25 4.68
C LEU A 9 2.93 -15.41 4.90
N LEU A 10 3.17 -14.46 4.00
CA LEU A 10 4.20 -13.44 4.18
C LEU A 10 3.56 -12.22 4.85
N PHE A 11 3.48 -12.25 6.19
CA PHE A 11 3.15 -11.09 6.99
C PHE A 11 4.41 -10.49 7.58
N THR A 12 4.69 -9.28 7.21
CA THR A 12 5.63 -8.46 7.97
C THR A 12 4.82 -7.56 8.89
N SER A 13 4.71 -7.93 10.16
CA SER A 13 4.17 -7.07 11.21
C SER A 13 5.15 -5.93 11.46
N SER A 14 5.05 -4.87 10.67
CA SER A 14 5.75 -3.64 10.92
C SER A 14 4.76 -2.49 10.88
N VAL A 15 4.34 -2.08 12.06
CA VAL A 15 3.58 -0.86 12.26
C VAL A 15 4.53 0.30 11.98
N ILE A 16 4.28 1.06 10.92
CA ILE A 16 4.98 2.31 10.67
C ILE A 16 4.46 3.32 11.70
N PHE A 17 5.19 3.46 12.82
CA PHE A 17 4.95 4.54 13.77
C PHE A 17 5.46 5.85 13.16
N PHE A 18 4.57 6.60 12.54
CA PHE A 18 4.79 8.03 12.34
C PHE A 18 4.58 8.72 13.67
N ALA A 19 5.65 9.27 14.26
CA ALA A 19 5.54 10.08 15.44
C ALA A 19 4.66 11.30 15.12
N ALA A 20 3.48 11.34 15.72
CA ALA A 20 2.58 12.48 15.65
C ALA A 20 3.20 13.66 16.41
N LEU A 21 3.78 14.61 15.69
CA LEU A 21 3.94 15.95 16.24
C LEU A 21 2.58 16.66 16.13
N THR A 22 2.16 17.25 17.22
CA THR A 22 0.91 17.99 17.45
C THR A 22 0.41 18.76 16.24
N LEU A 23 -0.74 18.35 15.75
CA LEU A 23 -1.46 18.88 14.61
C LEU A 23 -2.11 20.22 14.96
N GLN A 24 -1.50 21.34 14.62
CA GLN A 24 -2.26 22.56 14.36
C GLN A 24 -2.73 22.53 12.90
N ALA A 25 -3.89 21.93 12.70
CA ALA A 25 -4.57 21.94 11.42
C ALA A 25 -4.93 23.39 11.02
N ARG A 26 -4.11 24.00 10.17
CA ARG A 26 -4.49 25.21 9.46
C ARG A 26 -5.55 24.80 8.43
N GLN A 27 -6.82 25.10 8.74
CA GLN A 27 -7.92 24.96 7.79
C GLN A 27 -7.57 25.71 6.51
N ARG A 28 -7.21 24.97 5.47
CA ARG A 28 -7.19 25.53 4.10
C ARG A 28 -8.63 25.52 3.60
N THR A 29 -9.20 26.70 3.43
CA THR A 29 -10.42 26.96 2.70
C THR A 29 -10.22 26.56 1.25
N GLY A 30 -10.88 25.49 0.84
CA GLY A 30 -10.83 24.93 -0.50
C GLY A 30 -10.59 23.43 -0.46
N SER A 31 -11.43 22.65 0.26
CA SER A 31 -11.39 21.19 0.17
C SER A 31 -12.00 20.76 -1.16
N VAL A 32 -11.18 20.63 -2.19
CA VAL A 32 -11.48 19.65 -3.23
C VAL A 32 -11.46 18.31 -2.50
N GLY A 33 -12.64 17.75 -2.23
CA GLY A 33 -12.75 16.46 -1.55
C GLY A 33 -11.96 15.42 -2.32
N ILE A 34 -11.20 14.57 -1.60
CA ILE A 34 -10.46 13.48 -2.24
C ILE A 34 -11.48 12.54 -2.88
N ASP A 35 -11.39 12.33 -4.19
CA ASP A 35 -12.10 11.25 -4.86
C ASP A 35 -11.35 9.94 -4.59
N PHE A 36 -11.81 9.20 -3.59
CA PHE A 36 -11.18 7.93 -3.21
C PHE A 36 -11.31 6.86 -4.30
N HIS A 37 -12.38 6.88 -5.10
CA HIS A 37 -12.50 5.94 -6.22
C HIS A 37 -11.50 6.24 -7.33
N GLU A 38 -11.21 7.52 -7.59
CA GLU A 38 -10.13 7.88 -8.51
C GLU A 38 -8.77 7.46 -7.94
N LEU A 39 -8.52 7.73 -6.66
CA LEU A 39 -7.28 7.33 -5.98
C LEU A 39 -7.07 5.80 -6.07
N GLU A 40 -8.09 5.00 -5.85
CA GLU A 40 -8.04 3.53 -5.98
C GLU A 40 -7.60 3.09 -7.39
N ARG A 41 -8.24 3.66 -8.42
CA ARG A 41 -7.89 3.36 -9.82
C ARG A 41 -6.44 3.73 -10.15
N GLU A 42 -6.02 4.91 -9.73
CA GLU A 42 -4.65 5.38 -9.95
C GLU A 42 -3.62 4.58 -9.16
N VAL A 43 -3.94 4.09 -7.94
CA VAL A 43 -3.05 3.20 -7.18
C VAL A 43 -2.81 1.89 -7.94
N VAL A 44 -3.85 1.28 -8.52
CA VAL A 44 -3.69 0.05 -9.32
C VAL A 44 -2.84 0.30 -10.57
N LYS A 45 -3.02 1.44 -11.22
CA LYS A 45 -2.23 1.86 -12.38
C LYS A 45 -0.76 2.10 -12.01
N GLU A 46 -0.49 2.81 -10.91
CA GLU A 46 0.86 3.05 -10.42
C GLU A 46 1.57 1.74 -10.02
N LEU A 47 0.89 0.81 -9.34
CA LEU A 47 1.40 -0.52 -9.04
C LEU A 47 1.78 -1.28 -10.32
N SER A 48 0.91 -1.24 -11.31
CA SER A 48 1.15 -1.88 -12.61
C SER A 48 2.34 -1.24 -13.34
N THR A 49 2.45 0.08 -13.30
CA THR A 49 3.58 0.82 -13.89
C THR A 49 4.89 0.46 -13.20
N ALA A 50 4.92 0.45 -11.86
CA ALA A 50 6.11 0.05 -11.10
C ALA A 50 6.56 -1.38 -11.44
N ARG A 51 5.63 -2.32 -11.60
CA ARG A 51 5.91 -3.71 -11.95
C ARG A 51 6.40 -3.88 -13.39
N THR A 52 5.75 -3.23 -14.34
CA THR A 52 6.04 -3.44 -15.79
C THR A 52 7.25 -2.66 -16.27
N THR A 53 7.53 -1.52 -15.68
CA THR A 53 8.64 -0.62 -16.06
C THR A 53 9.44 -0.14 -14.83
N PRO A 54 9.98 -1.06 -14.00
CA PRO A 54 10.59 -0.68 -12.72
C PRO A 54 11.77 0.28 -12.88
N ARG A 55 12.61 0.09 -13.89
CA ARG A 55 13.75 0.98 -14.15
C ARG A 55 13.32 2.41 -14.45
N SER A 56 12.26 2.59 -15.24
CA SER A 56 11.68 3.91 -15.49
C SER A 56 11.01 4.47 -14.24
N TYR A 57 10.37 3.61 -13.45
CA TYR A 57 9.71 4.00 -12.20
C TYR A 57 10.69 4.53 -11.16
N ALA A 58 11.97 4.10 -11.20
CA ALA A 58 13.03 4.61 -10.34
C ALA A 58 13.21 6.14 -10.42
N SER A 59 12.83 6.78 -11.53
CA SER A 59 12.91 8.24 -11.67
C SER A 59 12.04 8.98 -10.65
N TYR A 60 10.85 8.46 -10.34
CA TYR A 60 9.95 9.05 -9.34
C TYR A 60 10.51 8.93 -7.91
N VAL A 61 11.19 7.81 -7.61
CA VAL A 61 11.86 7.63 -6.32
C VAL A 61 13.11 8.50 -6.22
N LYS A 62 13.83 8.72 -7.34
CA LYS A 62 14.96 9.66 -7.41
C LYS A 62 14.51 11.11 -7.17
N GLU A 63 13.38 11.50 -7.74
CA GLU A 63 12.80 12.83 -7.49
C GLU A 63 12.48 13.03 -6.01
N MET A 64 11.86 12.04 -5.37
CA MET A 64 11.56 12.11 -3.94
C MET A 64 12.82 12.32 -3.09
N ARG A 65 13.95 11.73 -3.48
CA ARG A 65 15.23 11.89 -2.78
C ARG A 65 15.68 13.36 -2.69
N GLY A 66 15.37 14.16 -3.69
CA GLY A 66 15.71 15.58 -3.73
C GLY A 66 15.04 16.41 -2.61
N TYR A 67 14.03 15.86 -1.96
CA TYR A 67 13.32 16.53 -0.85
C TYR A 67 13.80 16.09 0.54
N PHE A 68 14.85 15.27 0.65
CA PHE A 68 15.40 14.84 1.94
C PHE A 68 16.42 15.81 2.52
N TYR A 69 16.26 16.10 3.81
CA TYR A 69 17.21 16.82 4.66
C TYR A 69 17.49 15.93 5.89
N GLY A 70 18.53 15.12 5.78
CA GLY A 70 18.80 14.06 6.77
C GLY A 70 17.67 13.02 6.80
N LYS A 71 16.95 12.94 7.90
CA LYS A 71 15.79 12.04 8.05
C LYS A 71 14.45 12.70 7.75
N GLU A 72 14.43 13.95 7.40
CA GLU A 72 13.21 14.69 7.12
C GLU A 72 12.93 14.73 5.62
N LEU A 73 11.75 14.30 5.21
CA LEU A 73 11.23 14.47 3.86
C LEU A 73 10.38 15.73 3.83
N ARG A 74 10.87 16.76 3.14
CA ARG A 74 10.27 18.10 3.03
C ARG A 74 9.85 18.38 1.59
N ARG A 75 8.63 18.01 1.23
CA ARG A 75 8.06 18.36 -0.08
C ARG A 75 7.45 19.75 -0.07
N PRO A 76 7.48 20.47 -1.21
CA PRO A 76 6.74 21.73 -1.34
C PRO A 76 5.25 21.51 -1.06
N ASP A 77 4.64 22.43 -0.32
CA ASP A 77 3.21 22.43 0.00
C ASP A 77 2.68 21.19 0.75
N ASP A 78 3.56 20.40 1.36
CA ASP A 78 3.21 19.21 2.11
C ASP A 78 3.74 19.31 3.55
N ILE A 79 3.26 18.40 4.43
CA ILE A 79 3.81 18.29 5.79
C ILE A 79 5.21 17.65 5.74
N THR A 80 6.10 18.08 6.63
CA THR A 80 7.39 17.41 6.81
C THR A 80 7.18 16.04 7.46
N ILE A 81 7.70 14.99 6.82
CA ILE A 81 7.63 13.62 7.32
C ILE A 81 8.99 13.25 7.92
N LEU A 82 9.01 12.85 9.20
CA LEU A 82 10.20 12.29 9.83
C LEU A 82 10.28 10.79 9.50
N THR A 83 11.32 10.41 8.77
CA THR A 83 11.58 9.01 8.39
C THR A 83 12.54 8.34 9.38
N LYS A 84 12.61 7.01 9.36
CA LYS A 84 13.51 6.25 10.25
C LYS A 84 14.94 6.17 9.71
N GLU A 85 15.09 5.95 8.41
CA GLU A 85 16.34 5.65 7.74
C GLU A 85 16.85 6.81 6.86
N GLY A 86 16.00 7.83 6.62
CA GLY A 86 16.32 8.94 5.75
C GLY A 86 16.45 8.51 4.28
N ASP A 87 17.36 9.16 3.55
CA ASP A 87 17.57 8.88 2.13
C ASP A 87 18.23 7.51 1.85
N ALA A 88 18.73 6.81 2.86
CA ALA A 88 19.32 5.48 2.71
C ALA A 88 18.31 4.45 2.20
N ALA A 89 17.07 4.45 2.75
CA ALA A 89 16.00 3.58 2.27
C ALA A 89 15.60 3.91 0.83
N VAL A 90 15.63 5.19 0.48
CA VAL A 90 15.34 5.67 -0.89
C VAL A 90 16.39 5.19 -1.88
N LEU A 91 17.68 5.29 -1.51
CA LEU A 91 18.78 4.79 -2.35
C LEU A 91 18.69 3.29 -2.58
N GLU A 92 18.38 2.52 -1.54
CA GLU A 92 18.15 1.08 -1.65
C GLU A 92 16.98 0.76 -2.60
N ALA A 93 15.88 1.52 -2.49
CA ALA A 93 14.73 1.36 -3.38
C ALA A 93 15.05 1.67 -4.85
N ILE A 94 15.86 2.70 -5.10
CA ILE A 94 16.34 3.04 -6.45
C ILE A 94 17.17 1.88 -7.02
N GLN A 95 18.16 1.38 -6.28
CA GLN A 95 19.01 0.27 -6.71
C GLN A 95 18.18 -1.00 -6.99
N PHE A 96 17.20 -1.29 -6.14
CA PHE A 96 16.26 -2.39 -6.35
C PHE A 96 15.49 -2.22 -7.66
N LEU A 97 14.87 -1.06 -7.89
CA LEU A 97 14.07 -0.78 -9.08
C LEU A 97 14.90 -0.82 -10.38
N GLU A 98 16.17 -0.44 -10.33
CA GLU A 98 17.09 -0.49 -11.47
C GLU A 98 17.52 -1.91 -11.82
N SER A 99 17.50 -2.83 -10.86
CA SER A 99 17.98 -4.21 -11.01
C SER A 99 16.87 -5.25 -11.14
N VAL A 100 15.68 -5.00 -10.58
CA VAL A 100 14.59 -5.97 -10.60
C VAL A 100 14.06 -6.18 -12.01
N LYS A 101 13.73 -7.45 -12.33
CA LYS A 101 13.13 -7.79 -13.63
C LYS A 101 11.69 -7.29 -13.70
N PRO A 102 11.25 -6.75 -14.84
CA PRO A 102 9.85 -6.41 -15.06
C PRO A 102 8.92 -7.60 -14.82
N LEU A 103 7.77 -7.32 -14.24
CA LEU A 103 6.71 -8.29 -13.97
C LEU A 103 5.44 -7.86 -14.72
N PRO A 104 4.53 -8.79 -15.03
CA PRO A 104 3.23 -8.45 -15.61
C PRO A 104 2.42 -7.52 -14.70
N ALA A 105 1.59 -6.67 -15.30
CA ALA A 105 0.58 -5.90 -14.61
C ALA A 105 -0.34 -6.80 -13.79
N LEU A 106 -0.90 -6.25 -12.71
CA LEU A 106 -1.88 -6.94 -11.87
C LEU A 106 -3.29 -6.76 -12.46
N ARG A 107 -4.08 -7.82 -12.44
CA ARG A 107 -5.49 -7.76 -12.81
C ARG A 107 -6.31 -7.29 -11.61
N LEU A 108 -7.07 -6.22 -11.77
CA LEU A 108 -7.99 -5.74 -10.75
C LEU A 108 -9.11 -6.77 -10.50
N SER A 109 -9.46 -6.98 -9.23
CA SER A 109 -10.56 -7.79 -8.76
C SER A 109 -11.54 -6.96 -7.94
N HIS A 110 -12.80 -6.96 -8.34
CA HIS A 110 -13.84 -6.25 -7.61
C HIS A 110 -14.10 -6.86 -6.23
N GLY A 111 -14.19 -8.18 -6.13
CA GLY A 111 -14.41 -8.85 -4.85
C GLY A 111 -13.26 -8.65 -3.87
N MET A 112 -12.01 -8.61 -4.35
CA MET A 112 -10.88 -8.28 -3.49
C MET A 112 -10.91 -6.81 -3.04
N SER A 113 -11.34 -5.89 -3.91
CA SER A 113 -11.55 -4.49 -3.54
C SER A 113 -12.63 -4.32 -2.48
N GLN A 114 -13.72 -5.10 -2.54
CA GLN A 114 -14.74 -5.12 -1.49
C GLN A 114 -14.16 -5.58 -0.14
N GLY A 115 -13.34 -6.63 -0.14
CA GLY A 115 -12.65 -7.08 1.09
C GLY A 115 -11.64 -6.08 1.64
N ALA A 116 -10.98 -5.29 0.77
CA ALA A 116 -10.14 -4.17 1.17
C ALA A 116 -10.99 -3.03 1.77
N HIS A 117 -12.15 -2.74 1.18
CA HIS A 117 -13.08 -1.72 1.65
C HIS A 117 -13.63 -2.04 3.04
N ASP A 118 -13.96 -3.31 3.34
CA ASP A 118 -14.36 -3.75 4.69
C ASP A 118 -13.32 -3.30 5.74
N HIS A 119 -12.03 -3.39 5.41
CA HIS A 119 -10.96 -2.99 6.33
C HIS A 119 -10.84 -1.47 6.45
N VAL A 120 -10.95 -0.75 5.34
CA VAL A 120 -10.96 0.73 5.32
C VAL A 120 -12.09 1.28 6.18
N GLU A 121 -13.29 0.71 6.08
CA GLU A 121 -14.45 1.17 6.86
C GLU A 121 -14.26 1.03 8.38
N VAL A 122 -13.70 -0.10 8.81
CA VAL A 122 -13.50 -0.38 10.24
C VAL A 122 -12.30 0.38 10.77
N GLN A 123 -11.17 0.26 10.11
CA GLN A 123 -9.90 0.82 10.59
C GLN A 123 -9.84 2.34 10.43
N GLY A 124 -10.39 2.86 9.33
CA GLY A 124 -10.46 4.29 9.07
C GLY A 124 -11.22 5.05 10.16
N LYS A 125 -12.36 4.53 10.60
CA LYS A 125 -13.17 5.13 11.66
C LYS A 125 -12.51 5.02 13.04
N SER A 126 -11.90 3.87 13.36
CA SER A 126 -11.27 3.63 14.66
C SER A 126 -9.93 4.33 14.83
N GLY A 127 -9.24 4.68 13.74
CA GLY A 127 -7.89 5.21 13.76
C GLY A 127 -6.81 4.18 14.14
N THR A 128 -7.16 2.89 14.21
CA THR A 128 -6.18 1.81 14.43
C THR A 128 -5.35 1.55 13.18
N VAL A 129 -4.24 0.83 13.32
CA VAL A 129 -3.34 0.46 12.23
C VAL A 129 -3.04 -1.03 12.24
N GLY A 130 -2.61 -1.58 11.09
CA GLY A 130 -2.21 -2.98 10.97
C GLY A 130 -3.17 -3.82 10.13
N HIS A 131 -2.86 -5.11 9.98
CA HIS A 131 -3.52 -6.01 9.03
C HIS A 131 -4.78 -6.69 9.57
N GLY A 132 -4.89 -6.87 10.89
CA GLY A 132 -6.09 -7.39 11.53
C GLY A 132 -7.14 -6.31 11.74
N SER A 133 -8.41 -6.60 11.51
CA SER A 133 -9.50 -5.71 11.93
C SER A 133 -9.69 -5.78 13.46
N ILE A 134 -10.40 -4.80 14.04
CA ILE A 134 -10.80 -4.82 15.45
C ILE A 134 -11.60 -6.10 15.78
N GLU A 135 -12.37 -6.60 14.82
CA GLU A 135 -13.13 -7.85 14.91
C GLU A 135 -12.26 -9.11 14.69
N GLY A 136 -10.93 -8.94 14.49
CA GLY A 136 -9.97 -10.01 14.31
C GLY A 136 -9.88 -10.58 12.89
N SER A 137 -10.67 -10.09 11.92
CA SER A 137 -10.61 -10.63 10.55
C SER A 137 -9.29 -10.32 9.84
N GLN A 138 -8.76 -11.32 9.17
CA GLN A 138 -7.52 -11.25 8.41
C GLN A 138 -7.80 -10.93 6.92
N PRO A 139 -6.81 -10.43 6.14
CA PRO A 139 -7.03 -10.08 4.74
C PRO A 139 -7.67 -11.20 3.90
N TRP A 140 -7.22 -12.43 4.08
CA TRP A 140 -7.76 -13.59 3.34
C TRP A 140 -9.20 -13.92 3.73
N GLU A 141 -9.61 -13.65 4.96
CA GLU A 141 -10.99 -13.86 5.42
C GLU A 141 -11.91 -12.80 4.83
N ARG A 142 -11.46 -11.53 4.77
CA ARG A 142 -12.23 -10.45 4.18
C ARG A 142 -12.53 -10.72 2.70
N ILE A 143 -11.52 -11.03 1.89
CA ILE A 143 -11.75 -11.31 0.47
C ILE A 143 -12.52 -12.62 0.23
N SER A 144 -12.49 -13.58 1.16
CA SER A 144 -13.25 -14.83 1.04
C SER A 144 -14.77 -14.63 1.12
N ARG A 145 -15.23 -13.48 1.61
CA ARG A 145 -16.67 -13.11 1.60
C ARG A 145 -17.19 -12.89 0.18
N TYR A 146 -16.31 -12.45 -0.74
CA TYR A 146 -16.63 -11.97 -2.07
C TYR A 146 -16.13 -12.87 -3.21
N GLY A 147 -15.36 -13.91 -2.88
CA GLY A 147 -14.82 -14.84 -3.87
C GLY A 147 -13.92 -15.89 -3.25
N THR A 148 -13.13 -16.54 -4.10
CA THR A 148 -12.21 -17.59 -3.66
C THR A 148 -10.80 -17.26 -4.14
N TRP A 149 -9.89 -17.04 -3.20
CA TRP A 149 -8.48 -16.88 -3.51
C TRP A 149 -7.77 -18.24 -3.57
N LYS A 150 -6.67 -18.32 -4.33
CA LYS A 150 -5.82 -19.50 -4.46
C LYS A 150 -4.35 -19.12 -4.41
N LYS A 151 -3.52 -20.07 -4.02
CA LYS A 151 -2.06 -20.01 -3.91
C LYS A 151 -1.61 -19.21 -2.69
N MET A 152 -1.74 -17.88 -2.73
CA MET A 152 -1.27 -16.99 -1.68
C MET A 152 -2.05 -15.69 -1.66
N VAL A 153 -2.02 -15.02 -0.51
CA VAL A 153 -2.56 -13.67 -0.29
C VAL A 153 -1.48 -12.83 0.39
N GLY A 154 -1.39 -11.57 0.04
CA GLY A 154 -0.57 -10.57 0.71
C GLY A 154 -1.36 -9.27 0.85
N GLU A 155 -0.97 -8.43 1.79
CA GLU A 155 -1.60 -7.12 1.97
C GLU A 155 -0.53 -6.07 2.23
N ASN A 156 -0.71 -4.91 1.62
CA ASN A 156 -0.02 -3.67 1.94
C ASN A 156 -1.04 -2.64 2.41
N ILE A 157 -0.67 -1.84 3.40
CA ILE A 157 -1.48 -0.71 3.85
C ILE A 157 -0.60 0.54 3.90
N ALA A 158 -1.09 1.62 3.31
CA ALA A 158 -0.46 2.92 3.34
C ALA A 158 -1.35 3.91 4.10
N TYR A 159 -0.75 4.81 4.88
CA TYR A 159 -1.46 5.80 5.70
C TYR A 159 -0.92 7.20 5.46
N GLY A 160 -1.81 8.17 5.26
CA GLY A 160 -1.46 9.58 5.17
C GLY A 160 -1.10 10.08 3.77
N GLN A 161 -1.08 9.24 2.73
CA GLN A 161 -0.84 9.64 1.36
C GLN A 161 -2.14 9.95 0.63
N PHE A 162 -2.14 11.06 -0.14
CA PHE A 162 -3.30 11.54 -0.88
C PHE A 162 -3.16 11.39 -2.41
N ARG A 163 -2.00 10.93 -2.88
CA ARG A 163 -1.70 10.73 -4.29
C ARG A 163 -1.25 9.29 -4.50
N ALA A 164 -1.73 8.66 -5.56
CA ALA A 164 -1.42 7.26 -5.87
C ALA A 164 0.08 6.97 -5.97
N ARG A 165 0.84 7.89 -6.58
CA ARG A 165 2.30 7.78 -6.67
C ARG A 165 2.96 7.79 -5.30
N ASP A 166 2.50 8.63 -4.39
CA ASP A 166 3.04 8.70 -3.02
C ASP A 166 2.71 7.43 -2.24
N VAL A 167 1.50 6.86 -2.42
CA VAL A 167 1.13 5.54 -1.87
C VAL A 167 2.11 4.48 -2.33
N VAL A 168 2.32 4.35 -3.64
CA VAL A 168 3.14 3.26 -4.19
C VAL A 168 4.62 3.48 -3.94
N THR A 169 5.14 4.71 -4.05
CA THR A 169 6.56 4.99 -3.75
C THR A 169 6.89 4.77 -2.28
N SER A 170 6.00 5.17 -1.35
CA SER A 170 6.22 4.92 0.08
C SER A 170 6.30 3.42 0.41
N LEU A 171 5.44 2.60 -0.20
CA LEU A 171 5.45 1.14 -0.04
C LEU A 171 6.67 0.47 -0.72
N ILE A 172 7.22 1.09 -1.77
CA ILE A 172 8.45 0.61 -2.42
C ILE A 172 9.69 1.00 -1.61
N VAL A 173 9.75 2.24 -1.10
CA VAL A 173 10.83 2.69 -0.22
C VAL A 173 10.83 1.90 1.08
N ASP A 174 9.65 1.73 1.66
CA ASP A 174 9.39 0.87 2.80
C ASP A 174 10.28 1.21 4.02
N ASP A 175 10.38 2.53 4.30
CA ASP A 175 11.24 3.11 5.34
C ASP A 175 10.95 2.50 6.72
N GLY A 176 12.01 2.03 7.39
CA GLY A 176 11.91 1.45 8.73
C GLY A 176 11.22 0.10 8.83
N VAL A 177 10.97 -0.58 7.69
CA VAL A 177 10.40 -1.92 7.65
C VAL A 177 11.49 -2.94 7.36
N PRO A 178 11.90 -3.76 8.35
CA PRO A 178 12.88 -4.81 8.14
C PRO A 178 12.47 -5.77 7.02
N GLY A 179 13.38 -6.04 6.08
CA GLY A 179 13.12 -6.94 4.97
C GLY A 179 12.24 -6.39 3.85
N ARG A 180 11.77 -5.14 3.96
CA ARG A 180 11.00 -4.46 2.89
C ARG A 180 9.77 -5.26 2.42
N GLY A 181 8.94 -5.67 3.37
CA GLY A 181 7.81 -6.57 3.10
C GLY A 181 6.79 -6.02 2.12
N HIS A 182 6.50 -4.71 2.17
CA HIS A 182 5.56 -4.09 1.23
C HIS A 182 6.14 -4.08 -0.20
N ARG A 183 7.43 -3.76 -0.36
CA ARG A 183 8.15 -3.86 -1.64
C ARG A 183 8.15 -5.29 -2.17
N GLN A 184 8.43 -6.28 -1.28
CA GLN A 184 8.38 -7.69 -1.67
C GLN A 184 7.01 -8.10 -2.18
N ASN A 185 5.92 -7.65 -1.58
CA ASN A 185 4.57 -7.92 -2.07
C ASN A 185 4.35 -7.31 -3.46
N ILE A 186 4.73 -6.04 -3.67
CA ILE A 186 4.57 -5.38 -4.97
C ILE A 186 5.31 -6.14 -6.08
N PHE A 187 6.52 -6.62 -5.81
CA PHE A 187 7.36 -7.29 -6.81
C PHE A 187 7.35 -8.82 -6.69
N ASN A 188 6.37 -9.39 -5.98
CA ASN A 188 6.22 -10.84 -5.95
C ASN A 188 5.72 -11.37 -7.31
N PRO A 189 6.50 -12.26 -7.98
CA PRO A 189 6.11 -12.80 -9.27
C PRO A 189 4.91 -13.74 -9.22
N ASN A 190 4.53 -14.21 -8.04
CA ASN A 190 3.38 -15.10 -7.86
C ASN A 190 2.05 -14.36 -7.71
N PHE A 191 2.07 -13.06 -7.44
CA PHE A 191 0.84 -12.25 -7.43
C PHE A 191 0.44 -11.85 -8.84
N ARG A 192 -0.84 -12.05 -9.17
CA ARG A 192 -1.45 -11.78 -10.47
C ARG A 192 -2.70 -10.92 -10.37
N VAL A 193 -3.31 -10.86 -9.19
CA VAL A 193 -4.58 -10.19 -8.96
C VAL A 193 -4.43 -9.23 -7.79
N VAL A 194 -5.09 -8.09 -7.87
CA VAL A 194 -5.08 -7.06 -6.84
C VAL A 194 -6.49 -6.55 -6.58
N GLY A 195 -6.80 -6.25 -5.32
CA GLY A 195 -7.94 -5.43 -4.91
C GLY A 195 -7.45 -4.25 -4.11
N THR A 196 -8.04 -3.08 -4.31
CA THR A 196 -7.64 -1.85 -3.63
C THR A 196 -8.85 -1.09 -3.15
N ALA A 197 -8.78 -0.56 -1.93
CA ALA A 197 -9.71 0.41 -1.39
C ALA A 197 -8.96 1.50 -0.66
N CYS A 198 -9.39 2.75 -0.83
CA CYS A 198 -8.89 3.90 -0.10
C CYS A 198 -10.04 4.61 0.61
N GLY A 199 -9.74 5.31 1.69
CA GLY A 199 -10.73 6.06 2.45
C GLY A 199 -10.12 6.95 3.52
N PRO A 200 -10.98 7.68 4.26
CA PRO A 200 -10.54 8.53 5.35
C PRO A 200 -10.02 7.68 6.51
N HIS A 201 -9.01 8.22 7.21
CA HIS A 201 -8.47 7.63 8.43
C HIS A 201 -8.43 8.67 9.55
N ALA A 202 -8.98 8.34 10.71
CA ALA A 202 -9.20 9.30 11.79
C ALA A 202 -7.92 9.98 12.29
N ILE A 203 -6.77 9.29 12.25
CA ILE A 203 -5.48 9.84 12.70
C ILE A 203 -4.63 10.35 11.54
N TYR A 204 -4.56 9.61 10.43
CA TYR A 204 -3.65 9.91 9.32
C TYR A 204 -4.31 10.65 8.14
N GLY A 205 -5.60 10.97 8.25
CA GLY A 205 -6.36 11.64 7.18
C GLY A 205 -6.80 10.70 6.08
N THR A 206 -5.90 9.83 5.59
CA THR A 206 -6.18 8.83 4.55
C THR A 206 -5.57 7.48 4.89
N MET A 207 -6.12 6.42 4.30
CA MET A 207 -5.50 5.11 4.21
C MET A 207 -5.84 4.46 2.87
N CYS A 208 -4.94 3.60 2.38
CA CYS A 208 -5.19 2.72 1.24
C CYS A 208 -4.80 1.29 1.59
N VAL A 209 -5.73 0.36 1.40
CA VAL A 209 -5.54 -1.09 1.58
C VAL A 209 -5.40 -1.73 0.22
N ILE A 210 -4.34 -2.51 0.02
CA ILE A 210 -4.00 -3.17 -1.23
C ILE A 210 -3.83 -4.66 -0.94
N ILE A 211 -4.73 -5.49 -1.44
CA ILE A 211 -4.69 -6.95 -1.24
C ILE A 211 -4.25 -7.61 -2.55
N PHE A 212 -3.25 -8.46 -2.46
CA PHE A 212 -2.70 -9.22 -3.57
C PHE A 212 -3.11 -10.69 -3.46
N ALA A 213 -3.33 -11.34 -4.60
CA ALA A 213 -3.51 -12.79 -4.66
C ALA A 213 -2.80 -13.40 -5.87
N GLY A 214 -2.42 -14.68 -5.74
CA GLY A 214 -1.89 -15.44 -6.87
C GLY A 214 -2.96 -15.74 -7.91
N GLU A 215 -4.19 -16.02 -7.46
CA GLU A 215 -5.38 -16.23 -8.27
C GLU A 215 -6.63 -15.85 -7.45
N TYR A 216 -7.64 -15.32 -8.09
CA TYR A 216 -8.91 -15.02 -7.46
C TYR A 216 -10.08 -15.25 -8.42
N ILE A 217 -11.10 -15.95 -7.92
CA ILE A 217 -12.34 -16.27 -8.61
C ILE A 217 -13.46 -15.48 -7.93
N GLU A 218 -14.06 -14.56 -8.67
CA GLU A 218 -15.17 -13.75 -8.19
C GLU A 218 -16.38 -14.62 -7.80
N LYS A 219 -17.08 -14.25 -6.74
CA LYS A 219 -18.37 -14.86 -6.42
C LYS A 219 -19.38 -14.45 -7.49
N LYS A 220 -20.07 -15.41 -8.09
CA LYS A 220 -21.18 -15.09 -9.00
C LYS A 220 -22.27 -14.37 -8.22
N LYS A 221 -22.74 -13.26 -8.78
CA LYS A 221 -23.93 -12.57 -8.27
C LYS A 221 -25.16 -13.41 -8.47
#